data_2152919493b0a97d5baa1298a71896d0
#
_entry.id   2152919493b0a97d5baa1298a71896d0
#
_cell.length_a   1.000
_cell.length_b   1.000
_cell.length_c   1.000
_cell.angle_alpha   90.00
_cell.angle_beta   90.00
_cell.angle_gamma   90.00
#
_symmetry.space_group_name_H-M   'P 1'
#
loop_
_entity.id
_entity.type
_entity.pdbx_description
1 polymer ?
#
loop_
_entity_poly.entity_id
_entity_poly.type
_entity_poly.pdbx_seq_one_letter_code
_entity_poly.pdbx_strand_id
1 'polypeptide(L)'
;MVKQRKKGSRKRRGGKGSYAHRARARRINASTEFETCSEQLSPFGGLLALIKFFDLVGFREIFHFAYQAPCRQPKLGHYSMMAGILMLLFIGFNRIWHFVYVRLDAMLCGFFRVSRLPAASTYWRYLDSLGINQATSVLKLADMLRERVWQLCGLQYARIRINIDTTVKTVFGNQQGARKGHNTQHRGKLGLRPLLGFIEETREYLVGKLRKGVTVSGQEAAAFIADIQNHLPGCVREVLLRADGEFLSWESVQAALAAGFDFIIANRGCTPVFDPGSWYRPWRRRAVEFNSCFYRPGGWDHACRFVAMRIAKEQKPPSTQPHQCVLFEDDKYTYRIFCTNVAGAAHHIIVEYDKRADVENLVGEAKREGLDMIPSVKFKNNYAFFQIVMLAYNIWRYMKMLAQKSVSAAQKRSAS
;
A
#
# COMPACT_ATOMS: atom_id res chain seq x y z
N MET A 1 5.83 46.21 -48.21
CA MET A 1 4.85 45.15 -48.51
C MET A 1 5.30 43.83 -47.82
N VAL A 2 4.67 43.49 -46.70
CA VAL A 2 4.97 42.29 -45.93
C VAL A 2 3.84 41.31 -46.19
N LYS A 3 4.18 40.15 -46.78
CA LYS A 3 3.22 39.09 -47.09
C LYS A 3 2.89 38.31 -45.79
N GLN A 4 1.65 38.41 -45.35
CA GLN A 4 1.13 37.54 -44.28
C GLN A 4 0.94 36.10 -44.78
N ARG A 5 1.65 35.17 -44.12
CA ARG A 5 1.41 33.73 -44.33
C ARG A 5 0.17 33.29 -43.55
N LYS A 6 -0.86 32.84 -44.27
CA LYS A 6 -2.04 32.17 -43.71
C LYS A 6 -1.59 30.87 -42.98
N LYS A 7 -1.79 30.79 -41.67
CA LYS A 7 -1.65 29.55 -40.91
C LYS A 7 -2.81 28.60 -41.26
N GLY A 8 -2.50 27.53 -41.97
CA GLY A 8 -3.46 26.46 -42.21
C GLY A 8 -3.85 25.76 -40.90
N SER A 9 -5.15 25.70 -40.63
CA SER A 9 -5.70 24.97 -39.49
C SER A 9 -5.54 23.46 -39.71
N ARG A 10 -4.64 22.81 -38.98
CA ARG A 10 -4.60 21.35 -38.91
C ARG A 10 -5.87 20.83 -38.22
N LYS A 11 -6.80 20.27 -39.03
CA LYS A 11 -7.92 19.46 -38.50
C LYS A 11 -7.37 18.30 -37.68
N ARG A 12 -7.51 18.36 -36.34
CA ARG A 12 -7.28 17.22 -35.48
C ARG A 12 -8.29 16.12 -35.83
N ARG A 13 -7.81 14.98 -36.31
CA ARG A 13 -8.61 13.74 -36.43
C ARG A 13 -8.93 13.26 -35.04
N GLY A 14 -10.06 13.64 -34.48
CA GLY A 14 -10.59 13.10 -33.23
C GLY A 14 -11.16 11.70 -33.47
N GLY A 15 -10.81 10.75 -32.64
CA GLY A 15 -11.36 9.39 -32.71
C GLY A 15 -12.88 9.42 -32.60
N LYS A 16 -13.54 8.71 -33.50
CA LYS A 16 -15.01 8.70 -33.70
C LYS A 16 -15.84 8.22 -32.49
N GLY A 17 -15.20 7.68 -31.40
CA GLY A 17 -15.91 7.12 -30.26
C GLY A 17 -16.29 8.11 -29.14
N SER A 18 -15.50 9.19 -28.92
CA SER A 18 -15.74 10.07 -27.77
C SER A 18 -16.74 11.21 -28.02
N TYR A 19 -17.00 11.57 -29.25
CA TYR A 19 -17.90 12.68 -29.58
C TYR A 19 -19.39 12.29 -29.65
N ALA A 20 -19.72 11.04 -29.98
CA ALA A 20 -21.11 10.58 -30.06
C ALA A 20 -21.80 10.56 -28.69
N HIS A 21 -21.06 10.31 -27.59
CA HIS A 21 -21.60 10.38 -26.24
C HIS A 21 -21.82 11.81 -25.76
N ARG A 22 -20.97 12.75 -26.13
CA ARG A 22 -21.11 14.18 -25.74
C ARG A 22 -22.28 14.87 -26.45
N ALA A 23 -22.63 14.47 -27.69
CA ALA A 23 -23.73 15.07 -28.44
C ALA A 23 -25.12 14.72 -27.89
N ARG A 24 -25.24 13.66 -27.07
CA ARG A 24 -26.49 13.22 -26.43
C ARG A 24 -26.68 13.73 -25.01
N ALA A 25 -25.62 14.21 -24.36
CA ALA A 25 -25.72 14.78 -23.02
C ALA A 25 -26.27 16.21 -23.11
N ARG A 26 -27.34 16.50 -22.37
CA ARG A 26 -27.82 17.88 -22.18
C ARG A 26 -26.70 18.75 -21.61
N ARG A 27 -26.45 19.88 -22.21
CA ARG A 27 -25.47 20.83 -21.67
C ARG A 27 -26.03 21.44 -20.41
N ILE A 28 -25.32 21.25 -19.31
CA ILE A 28 -25.65 21.89 -18.02
C ILE A 28 -25.00 23.28 -18.00
N ASN A 29 -25.77 24.31 -17.73
CA ASN A 29 -25.34 25.71 -17.62
C ASN A 29 -26.24 26.47 -16.63
N ALA A 30 -26.02 27.75 -16.46
CA ALA A 30 -26.78 28.58 -15.52
C ALA A 30 -28.30 28.65 -15.78
N SER A 31 -28.75 28.34 -17.02
CA SER A 31 -30.16 28.29 -17.38
C SER A 31 -30.78 26.88 -17.28
N THR A 32 -30.02 25.89 -16.76
CA THR A 32 -30.56 24.56 -16.53
C THR A 32 -31.59 24.61 -15.42
N GLU A 33 -32.83 24.25 -15.75
CA GLU A 33 -33.92 24.16 -14.78
C GLU A 33 -33.67 23.01 -13.80
N PHE A 34 -34.00 23.23 -12.54
CA PHE A 34 -34.00 22.19 -11.52
C PHE A 34 -35.31 22.25 -10.75
N GLU A 35 -35.78 21.08 -10.36
CA GLU A 35 -37.01 20.93 -9.61
C GLU A 35 -36.74 20.20 -8.29
N THR A 36 -37.49 20.51 -7.29
CA THR A 36 -37.52 19.72 -6.04
C THR A 36 -38.30 18.45 -6.30
N CYS A 37 -37.78 17.31 -5.85
CA CYS A 37 -38.53 16.05 -5.89
C CYS A 37 -38.83 15.57 -4.45
N SER A 38 -39.91 14.81 -4.33
CA SER A 38 -40.32 14.18 -3.05
C SER A 38 -39.48 12.92 -2.73
N GLU A 39 -38.67 12.43 -3.70
CA GLU A 39 -37.83 11.27 -3.50
C GLU A 39 -36.56 11.59 -2.72
N GLN A 40 -36.16 10.65 -1.87
CA GLN A 40 -34.92 10.75 -1.12
C GLN A 40 -33.73 10.35 -2.01
N LEU A 41 -33.11 11.33 -2.67
CA LEU A 41 -31.93 11.11 -3.49
C LEU A 41 -30.65 11.01 -2.64
N SER A 42 -29.71 10.19 -3.08
CA SER A 42 -28.38 10.09 -2.50
C SER A 42 -27.31 10.29 -3.56
N PRO A 43 -26.30 11.14 -3.32
CA PRO A 43 -25.12 11.25 -4.19
C PRO A 43 -24.22 10.01 -4.10
N PHE A 44 -24.47 9.10 -3.16
CA PHE A 44 -23.62 7.96 -2.85
C PHE A 44 -24.15 6.64 -3.42
N GLY A 45 -24.82 6.67 -4.57
CA GLY A 45 -25.35 5.46 -5.24
C GLY A 45 -24.28 4.39 -5.51
N GLY A 46 -23.00 4.79 -5.64
CA GLY A 46 -21.85 3.87 -5.75
C GLY A 46 -21.68 2.92 -4.55
N LEU A 47 -22.23 3.24 -3.38
CA LEU A 47 -22.24 2.35 -2.22
C LEU A 47 -23.01 1.04 -2.47
N LEU A 48 -23.94 1.02 -3.43
CA LEU A 48 -24.62 -0.22 -3.79
C LEU A 48 -23.66 -1.32 -4.24
N ALA A 49 -22.60 -0.95 -4.96
CA ALA A 49 -21.57 -1.91 -5.36
C ALA A 49 -20.82 -2.50 -4.14
N LEU A 50 -20.51 -1.66 -3.13
CA LEU A 50 -19.91 -2.11 -1.88
C LEU A 50 -20.87 -3.01 -1.07
N ILE A 51 -22.16 -2.66 -1.01
CA ILE A 51 -23.17 -3.48 -0.32
C ILE A 51 -23.27 -4.86 -0.98
N LYS A 52 -23.37 -4.92 -2.32
CA LYS A 52 -23.38 -6.18 -3.07
C LYS A 52 -22.10 -6.99 -2.87
N PHE A 53 -20.95 -6.31 -2.77
CA PHE A 53 -19.70 -6.98 -2.43
C PHE A 53 -19.75 -7.60 -1.03
N PHE A 54 -20.25 -6.87 -0.02
CA PHE A 54 -20.39 -7.40 1.34
C PHE A 54 -21.27 -8.66 1.39
N ASP A 55 -22.39 -8.65 0.66
CA ASP A 55 -23.30 -9.81 0.57
C ASP A 55 -22.61 -10.98 -0.15
N LEU A 56 -21.91 -10.71 -1.28
CA LEU A 56 -21.24 -11.74 -2.07
C LEU A 56 -20.16 -12.49 -1.30
N VAL A 57 -19.37 -11.77 -0.50
CA VAL A 57 -18.27 -12.37 0.27
C VAL A 57 -18.71 -12.92 1.62
N GLY A 58 -19.95 -12.65 2.06
CA GLY A 58 -20.39 -12.98 3.41
C GLY A 58 -19.68 -12.13 4.48
N PHE A 59 -19.50 -10.83 4.22
CA PHE A 59 -18.71 -9.95 5.08
C PHE A 59 -19.22 -9.88 6.51
N ARG A 60 -20.54 -9.96 6.70
CA ARG A 60 -21.18 -9.90 8.03
C ARG A 60 -20.81 -11.13 8.86
N GLU A 61 -20.87 -12.30 8.28
CA GLU A 61 -20.56 -13.58 8.92
C GLU A 61 -19.07 -13.63 9.29
N ILE A 62 -18.19 -13.26 8.35
CA ILE A 62 -16.74 -13.17 8.60
C ILE A 62 -16.46 -12.16 9.72
N PHE A 63 -17.13 -11.01 9.72
CA PHE A 63 -16.98 -10.01 10.78
C PHE A 63 -17.36 -10.59 12.15
N HIS A 64 -18.50 -11.23 12.27
CA HIS A 64 -18.95 -11.80 13.55
C HIS A 64 -18.02 -12.91 14.06
N PHE A 65 -17.41 -13.65 13.16
CA PHE A 65 -16.43 -14.69 13.52
C PHE A 65 -15.07 -14.14 13.93
N ALA A 66 -14.56 -13.14 13.21
CA ALA A 66 -13.18 -12.65 13.39
C ALA A 66 -13.05 -11.51 14.38
N TYR A 67 -14.05 -10.60 14.44
CA TYR A 67 -13.94 -9.35 15.17
C TYR A 67 -14.18 -9.51 16.66
N GLN A 68 -13.17 -9.18 17.46
CA GLN A 68 -13.30 -9.10 18.92
C GLN A 68 -13.88 -7.74 19.30
N ALA A 69 -15.14 -7.73 19.64
CA ALA A 69 -15.83 -6.51 20.04
C ALA A 69 -15.31 -5.95 21.37
N PRO A 70 -15.23 -4.61 21.53
CA PRO A 70 -15.00 -4.02 22.85
C PRO A 70 -16.18 -4.29 23.78
N CYS A 71 -15.96 -4.24 25.10
CA CYS A 71 -16.97 -4.64 26.11
C CYS A 71 -18.31 -3.91 25.99
N ARG A 72 -18.29 -2.63 25.58
CA ARG A 72 -19.51 -1.81 25.49
C ARG A 72 -20.14 -1.93 24.11
N GLN A 73 -21.35 -2.48 24.05
CA GLN A 73 -22.12 -2.58 22.82
C GLN A 73 -22.74 -1.23 22.42
N PRO A 74 -22.46 -0.70 21.22
CA PRO A 74 -23.15 0.47 20.71
C PRO A 74 -24.59 0.11 20.30
N LYS A 75 -25.54 1.06 20.40
CA LYS A 75 -26.96 0.85 20.04
C LYS A 75 -27.14 0.31 18.60
N LEU A 76 -26.28 0.74 17.66
CA LEU A 76 -26.32 0.30 16.25
C LEU A 76 -25.66 -1.08 16.04
N GLY A 77 -24.97 -1.61 17.04
CA GLY A 77 -24.17 -2.83 16.97
C GLY A 77 -22.77 -2.59 16.38
N HIS A 78 -21.83 -3.46 16.75
CA HIS A 78 -20.41 -3.32 16.32
C HIS A 78 -20.23 -3.43 14.82
N TYR A 79 -20.92 -4.37 14.17
CA TYR A 79 -20.89 -4.52 12.71
C TYR A 79 -21.30 -3.22 12.00
N SER A 80 -22.42 -2.63 12.39
CA SER A 80 -22.91 -1.41 11.75
C SER A 80 -22.02 -0.20 12.02
N MET A 81 -21.39 -0.12 13.20
CA MET A 81 -20.41 0.93 13.48
C MET A 81 -19.17 0.79 12.60
N MET A 82 -18.66 -0.43 12.43
CA MET A 82 -17.52 -0.72 11.56
C MET A 82 -17.88 -0.49 10.09
N ALA A 83 -19.00 -1.05 9.63
CA ALA A 83 -19.48 -0.86 8.25
C ALA A 83 -19.69 0.63 7.93
N GLY A 84 -20.22 1.41 8.88
CA GLY A 84 -20.35 2.86 8.72
C GLY A 84 -19.02 3.57 8.51
N ILE A 85 -17.97 3.21 9.27
CA ILE A 85 -16.62 3.79 9.07
C ILE A 85 -16.06 3.36 7.71
N LEU A 86 -16.19 2.09 7.32
CA LEU A 86 -15.76 1.61 6.01
C LEU A 86 -16.48 2.34 4.86
N MET A 87 -17.79 2.51 4.95
CA MET A 87 -18.59 3.26 3.96
C MET A 87 -18.16 4.72 3.89
N LEU A 88 -17.89 5.36 5.04
CA LEU A 88 -17.39 6.73 5.09
C LEU A 88 -16.06 6.88 4.35
N LEU A 89 -15.12 5.94 4.59
CA LEU A 89 -13.83 5.90 3.87
C LEU A 89 -14.05 5.63 2.37
N PHE A 90 -14.95 4.71 2.04
CA PHE A 90 -15.24 4.33 0.66
C PHE A 90 -15.78 5.48 -0.19
N ILE A 91 -16.58 6.38 0.37
CA ILE A 91 -17.07 7.58 -0.32
C ILE A 91 -16.06 8.75 -0.31
N GLY A 92 -14.84 8.51 0.18
CA GLY A 92 -13.75 9.50 0.19
C GLY A 92 -13.76 10.44 1.41
N PHE A 93 -14.62 10.19 2.39
CA PHE A 93 -14.66 10.97 3.63
C PHE A 93 -13.76 10.33 4.69
N ASN A 94 -12.60 10.86 4.81
CA ASN A 94 -11.51 10.29 5.57
C ASN A 94 -11.42 10.80 7.04
N ARG A 95 -12.36 11.62 7.52
CA ARG A 95 -12.41 12.10 8.90
C ARG A 95 -13.73 11.71 9.58
N ILE A 96 -13.64 11.23 10.80
CA ILE A 96 -14.82 10.77 11.57
C ILE A 96 -15.90 11.87 11.71
N TRP A 97 -15.49 13.12 11.82
CA TRP A 97 -16.48 14.21 11.93
C TRP A 97 -17.29 14.41 10.63
N HIS A 98 -16.84 13.91 9.48
CA HIS A 98 -17.60 13.97 8.22
C HIS A 98 -18.92 13.21 8.27
N PHE A 99 -19.15 12.36 9.29
CA PHE A 99 -20.48 11.78 9.52
C PHE A 99 -21.58 12.83 9.63
N VAL A 100 -21.26 14.09 9.94
CA VAL A 100 -22.25 15.16 9.97
C VAL A 100 -22.89 15.38 8.59
N TYR A 101 -22.14 15.19 7.51
CA TYR A 101 -22.61 15.41 6.13
C TYR A 101 -23.47 14.28 5.59
N VAL A 102 -23.29 13.06 6.09
CA VAL A 102 -23.98 11.85 5.61
C VAL A 102 -25.01 11.32 6.57
N ARG A 103 -25.28 12.05 7.66
CA ARG A 103 -26.12 11.58 8.77
C ARG A 103 -27.55 11.25 8.37
N LEU A 104 -28.11 11.94 7.39
CA LEU A 104 -29.48 11.80 6.90
C LEU A 104 -29.51 11.23 5.47
N ASP A 105 -28.37 10.78 4.95
CA ASP A 105 -28.29 10.25 3.59
C ASP A 105 -29.13 8.98 3.45
N ALA A 106 -29.98 8.94 2.42
CA ALA A 106 -30.96 7.88 2.22
C ALA A 106 -30.31 6.50 1.99
N MET A 107 -29.16 6.44 1.26
CA MET A 107 -28.47 5.19 0.98
C MET A 107 -27.90 4.58 2.26
N LEU A 108 -27.17 5.39 3.05
CA LEU A 108 -26.59 4.94 4.31
C LEU A 108 -27.68 4.60 5.35
N CYS A 109 -28.69 5.47 5.48
CA CYS A 109 -29.80 5.22 6.41
C CYS A 109 -30.56 3.95 6.03
N GLY A 110 -30.81 3.72 4.75
CA GLY A 110 -31.46 2.52 4.23
C GLY A 110 -30.67 1.25 4.50
N PHE A 111 -29.34 1.26 4.29
CA PHE A 111 -28.50 0.12 4.59
C PHE A 111 -28.57 -0.31 6.06
N PHE A 112 -28.52 0.67 6.98
CA PHE A 112 -28.58 0.39 8.42
C PHE A 112 -30.02 0.28 8.97
N ARG A 113 -31.04 0.50 8.14
CA ARG A 113 -32.48 0.51 8.53
C ARG A 113 -32.77 1.48 9.69
N VAL A 114 -32.23 2.69 9.58
CA VAL A 114 -32.39 3.76 10.57
C VAL A 114 -32.91 5.04 9.91
N SER A 115 -33.64 5.87 10.64
CA SER A 115 -34.05 7.19 10.14
C SER A 115 -32.91 8.19 10.06
N ARG A 116 -31.85 7.97 10.83
CA ARG A 116 -30.63 8.78 10.82
C ARG A 116 -29.46 8.00 11.39
N LEU A 117 -28.25 8.24 10.87
CA LEU A 117 -27.03 7.67 11.45
C LEU A 117 -26.71 8.28 12.82
N PRO A 118 -25.95 7.57 13.67
CA PRO A 118 -25.41 8.14 14.90
C PRO A 118 -24.65 9.44 14.64
N ALA A 119 -24.60 10.30 15.64
CA ALA A 119 -23.77 11.51 15.57
C ALA A 119 -22.28 11.16 15.47
N ALA A 120 -21.48 12.02 14.85
CA ALA A 120 -20.03 11.87 14.76
C ALA A 120 -19.38 11.60 16.13
N SER A 121 -19.88 12.24 17.20
CA SER A 121 -19.43 11.97 18.58
C SER A 121 -19.63 10.53 19.04
N THR A 122 -20.63 9.82 18.51
CA THR A 122 -20.83 8.40 18.80
C THR A 122 -19.79 7.53 18.11
N TYR A 123 -19.43 7.83 16.85
CA TYR A 123 -18.32 7.18 16.15
C TYR A 123 -16.98 7.47 16.81
N TRP A 124 -16.77 8.70 17.32
CA TRP A 124 -15.60 9.03 18.13
C TRP A 124 -15.51 8.19 19.41
N ARG A 125 -16.60 8.06 20.16
CA ARG A 125 -16.62 7.20 21.36
C ARG A 125 -16.42 5.73 21.00
N TYR A 126 -16.95 5.28 19.87
CA TYR A 126 -16.69 3.94 19.39
C TYR A 126 -15.21 3.75 19.07
N LEU A 127 -14.60 4.63 18.30
CA LEU A 127 -13.16 4.60 18.02
C LEU A 127 -12.32 4.63 19.32
N ASP A 128 -12.72 5.44 20.31
CA ASP A 128 -12.04 5.54 21.60
C ASP A 128 -12.11 4.25 22.43
N SER A 129 -13.10 3.41 22.17
CA SER A 129 -13.23 2.09 22.80
C SER A 129 -12.33 1.02 22.17
N LEU A 130 -11.81 1.26 20.97
CA LEU A 130 -10.96 0.29 20.27
C LEU A 130 -9.53 0.30 20.82
N GLY A 131 -8.89 -0.85 20.76
CA GLY A 131 -7.53 -1.06 21.22
C GLY A 131 -6.74 -2.02 20.33
N ILE A 132 -5.66 -2.54 20.85
CA ILE A 132 -4.77 -3.46 20.12
C ILE A 132 -5.50 -4.76 19.76
N ASN A 133 -6.31 -5.32 20.67
CA ASN A 133 -7.09 -6.54 20.38
C ASN A 133 -8.04 -6.34 19.21
N GLN A 134 -8.72 -5.18 19.13
CA GLN A 134 -9.57 -4.85 18.00
C GLN A 134 -8.76 -4.68 16.72
N ALA A 135 -7.59 -4.06 16.78
CA ALA A 135 -6.69 -3.94 15.64
C ALA A 135 -6.27 -5.32 15.10
N THR A 136 -5.87 -6.23 15.99
CA THR A 136 -5.50 -7.62 15.64
C THR A 136 -6.71 -8.37 15.05
N SER A 137 -7.89 -8.18 15.60
CA SER A 137 -9.09 -8.82 15.06
C SER A 137 -9.54 -8.27 13.70
N VAL A 138 -9.28 -6.98 13.42
CA VAL A 138 -9.49 -6.42 12.07
C VAL A 138 -8.49 -7.00 11.07
N LEU A 139 -7.25 -7.26 11.48
CA LEU A 139 -6.28 -7.93 10.63
C LEU A 139 -6.70 -9.38 10.35
N LYS A 140 -7.15 -10.13 11.35
CA LYS A 140 -7.74 -11.47 11.17
C LYS A 140 -8.96 -11.45 10.21
N LEU A 141 -9.81 -10.43 10.34
CA LEU A 141 -10.93 -10.22 9.41
C LEU A 141 -10.43 -10.01 7.98
N ALA A 142 -9.36 -9.25 7.80
CA ALA A 142 -8.75 -9.02 6.48
C ALA A 142 -8.19 -10.32 5.88
N ASP A 143 -7.54 -11.17 6.69
CA ASP A 143 -7.03 -12.46 6.24
C ASP A 143 -8.15 -13.40 5.77
N MET A 144 -9.21 -13.53 6.56
CA MET A 144 -10.37 -14.35 6.18
C MET A 144 -11.08 -13.83 4.93
N LEU A 145 -11.19 -12.50 4.81
CA LEU A 145 -11.78 -11.88 3.62
C LEU A 145 -10.91 -12.13 2.38
N ARG A 146 -9.58 -12.09 2.51
CA ARG A 146 -8.62 -12.44 1.46
C ARG A 146 -8.84 -13.85 0.97
N GLU A 147 -8.84 -14.83 1.85
CA GLU A 147 -9.09 -16.24 1.53
C GLU A 147 -10.40 -16.41 0.76
N ARG A 148 -11.47 -15.78 1.23
CA ARG A 148 -12.77 -15.82 0.57
C ARG A 148 -12.75 -15.22 -0.83
N VAL A 149 -12.10 -14.07 -1.01
CA VAL A 149 -12.00 -13.41 -2.33
C VAL A 149 -11.10 -14.20 -3.27
N TRP A 150 -9.98 -14.74 -2.80
CA TRP A 150 -9.09 -15.57 -3.62
C TRP A 150 -9.83 -16.82 -4.11
N GLN A 151 -10.60 -17.49 -3.26
CA GLN A 151 -11.47 -18.60 -3.65
C GLN A 151 -12.49 -18.18 -4.72
N LEU A 152 -13.21 -17.08 -4.50
CA LEU A 152 -14.17 -16.54 -5.47
C LEU A 152 -13.52 -16.15 -6.79
N CYS A 153 -12.30 -15.63 -6.78
CA CYS A 153 -11.54 -15.30 -7.97
C CYS A 153 -10.89 -16.51 -8.64
N GLY A 154 -10.76 -17.64 -7.94
CA GLY A 154 -10.02 -18.82 -8.40
C GLY A 154 -8.51 -18.58 -8.43
N LEU A 155 -8.00 -17.75 -7.51
CA LEU A 155 -6.57 -17.47 -7.40
C LEU A 155 -5.88 -18.55 -6.57
N GLN A 156 -4.77 -19.07 -7.11
CA GLN A 156 -3.93 -20.07 -6.45
C GLN A 156 -2.47 -19.78 -6.79
N TYR A 157 -1.85 -18.89 -6.00
CA TYR A 157 -0.44 -18.58 -6.15
C TYR A 157 0.37 -19.47 -5.20
N ALA A 158 1.12 -20.43 -5.74
CA ALA A 158 2.07 -21.20 -4.94
C ALA A 158 3.27 -20.36 -4.49
N ARG A 159 3.66 -19.38 -5.30
CA ARG A 159 4.72 -18.40 -5.01
C ARG A 159 4.19 -16.97 -5.11
N ILE A 160 4.52 -16.16 -4.11
CA ILE A 160 4.19 -14.72 -4.09
C ILE A 160 5.42 -13.87 -3.77
N ARG A 161 5.32 -12.60 -4.16
CA ARG A 161 6.30 -11.56 -3.79
C ARG A 161 5.69 -10.66 -2.74
N ILE A 162 6.43 -10.45 -1.66
CA ILE A 162 6.02 -9.54 -0.59
C ILE A 162 6.99 -8.36 -0.57
N ASN A 163 6.45 -7.17 -0.77
CA ASN A 163 7.18 -5.93 -0.65
C ASN A 163 6.92 -5.33 0.72
N ILE A 164 7.97 -5.15 1.51
CA ILE A 164 7.88 -4.43 2.78
C ILE A 164 8.44 -3.02 2.65
N ASP A 165 7.76 -2.07 3.28
CA ASP A 165 8.14 -0.66 3.24
C ASP A 165 7.68 0.08 4.48
N THR A 166 8.26 1.25 4.72
CA THR A 166 7.82 2.17 5.76
C THR A 166 7.36 3.49 5.15
N THR A 167 6.44 4.15 5.83
CA THR A 167 6.09 5.52 5.44
C THR A 167 6.00 6.40 6.67
N VAL A 168 6.26 7.70 6.51
CA VAL A 168 6.16 8.65 7.61
C VAL A 168 4.80 9.34 7.57
N LYS A 169 4.15 9.40 8.72
CA LYS A 169 2.91 10.16 8.96
C LYS A 169 3.22 11.32 9.88
N THR A 170 3.36 12.49 9.32
CA THR A 170 3.56 13.71 10.12
C THR A 170 2.32 13.99 10.98
N VAL A 171 2.52 14.31 12.24
CA VAL A 171 1.45 14.71 13.15
C VAL A 171 1.67 16.12 13.65
N PHE A 172 0.57 16.86 13.81
CA PHE A 172 0.55 18.25 14.24
C PHE A 172 -0.15 18.33 15.61
N GLY A 173 0.52 17.81 16.64
CA GLY A 173 0.00 17.78 17.99
C GLY A 173 0.73 16.76 18.86
N ASN A 174 0.17 16.47 20.04
CA ASN A 174 0.79 15.62 21.06
C ASN A 174 0.24 14.19 21.03
N GLN A 175 0.21 13.57 19.83
CA GLN A 175 -0.24 12.19 19.70
C GLN A 175 0.74 11.23 20.36
N GLN A 176 0.20 10.27 21.11
CA GLN A 176 0.99 9.22 21.76
C GLN A 176 1.78 8.42 20.72
N GLY A 177 3.05 8.14 20.99
CA GLY A 177 3.93 7.40 20.10
C GLY A 177 4.59 8.24 19.01
N ALA A 178 4.15 9.48 18.78
CA ALA A 178 4.81 10.38 17.84
C ALA A 178 6.22 10.74 18.34
N ARG A 179 7.19 10.68 17.41
CA ARG A 179 8.60 10.98 17.68
C ARG A 179 9.20 11.77 16.53
N LYS A 180 10.24 12.53 16.81
CA LYS A 180 11.12 13.11 15.78
C LYS A 180 11.94 11.97 15.18
N GLY A 181 11.90 11.83 13.87
CA GLY A 181 12.65 10.83 13.11
C GLY A 181 12.99 11.37 11.72
N HIS A 182 13.55 10.51 10.88
CA HIS A 182 13.84 10.89 9.49
C HIS A 182 12.52 11.13 8.74
N ASN A 183 12.26 12.40 8.43
CA ASN A 183 11.10 12.85 7.68
C ASN A 183 11.58 13.83 6.60
N THR A 184 11.58 13.36 5.35
CA THR A 184 12.07 14.16 4.21
C THR A 184 11.15 15.31 3.84
N GLN A 185 9.84 15.15 4.05
CA GLN A 185 8.84 16.16 3.70
C GLN A 185 8.71 17.24 4.77
N HIS A 186 8.83 16.87 6.05
CA HIS A 186 8.64 17.80 7.18
C HIS A 186 9.73 17.59 8.23
N ARG A 187 10.93 18.09 7.94
CA ARG A 187 12.09 17.96 8.85
C ARG A 187 11.78 18.48 10.25
N GLY A 188 12.17 17.73 11.27
CA GLY A 188 12.02 18.10 12.67
C GLY A 188 10.60 18.00 13.25
N LYS A 189 9.59 17.67 12.45
CA LYS A 189 8.22 17.42 12.94
C LYS A 189 8.09 16.03 13.55
N LEU A 190 7.15 15.92 14.50
CA LEU A 190 6.76 14.63 15.07
C LEU A 190 6.04 13.78 14.02
N GLY A 191 6.20 12.49 14.09
CA GLY A 191 5.50 11.56 13.19
C GLY A 191 5.26 10.20 13.83
N LEU A 192 4.42 9.41 13.17
CA LEU A 192 4.31 7.97 13.32
C LEU A 192 4.90 7.31 12.06
N ARG A 193 5.36 6.07 12.17
CA ARG A 193 5.98 5.38 11.05
C ARG A 193 5.38 3.99 10.85
N PRO A 194 4.28 3.88 10.09
CA PRO A 194 3.71 2.60 9.71
C PRO A 194 4.72 1.72 8.97
N LEU A 195 4.71 0.44 9.29
CA LEU A 195 5.40 -0.62 8.60
C LEU A 195 4.36 -1.43 7.85
N LEU A 196 4.56 -1.65 6.56
CA LEU A 196 3.56 -2.19 5.63
C LEU A 196 4.14 -3.34 4.82
N GLY A 197 3.39 -4.41 4.65
CA GLY A 197 3.68 -5.51 3.75
C GLY A 197 2.56 -5.66 2.72
N PHE A 198 2.92 -5.70 1.44
CA PHE A 198 2.00 -5.86 0.32
C PHE A 198 2.34 -7.10 -0.50
N ILE A 199 1.33 -7.82 -0.96
CA ILE A 199 1.46 -8.85 -1.99
C ILE A 199 1.52 -8.15 -3.35
N GLU A 200 2.55 -8.44 -4.15
CA GLU A 200 2.72 -7.79 -5.46
C GLU A 200 1.67 -8.25 -6.47
N GLU A 201 1.41 -9.55 -6.55
CA GLU A 201 0.54 -10.18 -7.55
C GLU A 201 -0.88 -9.60 -7.53
N THR A 202 -1.39 -9.31 -6.35
CA THR A 202 -2.76 -8.81 -6.14
C THR A 202 -2.78 -7.35 -5.72
N ARG A 203 -1.61 -6.77 -5.39
CA ARG A 203 -1.45 -5.39 -4.92
C ARG A 203 -2.22 -5.12 -3.63
N GLU A 204 -2.50 -6.14 -2.84
CA GLU A 204 -3.22 -6.05 -1.58
C GLU A 204 -2.29 -5.89 -0.39
N TYR A 205 -2.77 -5.22 0.63
CA TYR A 205 -2.12 -5.17 1.92
C TYR A 205 -2.24 -6.53 2.61
N LEU A 206 -1.10 -7.07 3.03
CA LEU A 206 -1.02 -8.35 3.74
C LEU A 206 -1.08 -8.13 5.25
N VAL A 207 -0.10 -7.41 5.77
CA VAL A 207 0.10 -7.17 7.20
C VAL A 207 0.82 -5.84 7.42
N GLY A 208 0.64 -5.21 8.57
CA GLY A 208 1.40 -4.03 8.95
C GLY A 208 1.17 -3.60 10.37
N LYS A 209 2.06 -2.72 10.84
CA LYS A 209 2.07 -2.21 12.21
C LYS A 209 2.20 -0.69 12.21
N LEU A 210 1.31 -0.01 12.90
CA LEU A 210 1.54 1.40 13.24
C LEU A 210 2.64 1.46 14.31
N ARG A 211 3.67 2.26 14.07
CA ARG A 211 4.84 2.35 14.95
C ARG A 211 5.11 3.78 15.38
N LYS A 212 5.94 3.90 16.42
CA LYS A 212 6.52 5.20 16.82
C LYS A 212 7.33 5.78 15.66
N GLY A 213 7.50 7.10 15.62
CA GLY A 213 8.11 7.82 14.51
C GLY A 213 9.63 7.68 14.34
N VAL A 214 10.24 6.62 14.88
CA VAL A 214 11.67 6.32 14.76
C VAL A 214 11.96 5.31 13.66
N THR A 215 13.22 5.20 13.24
CA THR A 215 13.68 4.19 12.28
C THR A 215 13.36 2.78 12.78
N VAL A 216 13.24 1.81 11.87
CA VAL A 216 13.00 0.41 12.22
C VAL A 216 14.28 -0.16 12.81
N SER A 217 14.20 -0.80 14.00
CA SER A 217 15.31 -1.58 14.54
C SER A 217 15.37 -2.96 13.89
N GLY A 218 16.55 -3.60 13.93
CA GLY A 218 16.70 -4.97 13.40
C GLY A 218 15.74 -5.95 14.05
N GLN A 219 15.54 -5.88 15.37
CA GLN A 219 14.58 -6.73 16.09
C GLN A 219 13.13 -6.49 15.68
N GLU A 220 12.73 -5.21 15.46
CA GLU A 220 11.37 -4.90 14.99
C GLU A 220 11.13 -5.39 13.56
N ALA A 221 12.14 -5.26 12.70
CA ALA A 221 12.09 -5.79 11.32
C ALA A 221 12.00 -7.32 11.32
N ALA A 222 12.82 -8.00 12.13
CA ALA A 222 12.79 -9.45 12.27
C ALA A 222 11.44 -9.95 12.78
N ALA A 223 10.90 -9.33 13.84
CA ALA A 223 9.59 -9.66 14.38
C ALA A 223 8.46 -9.43 13.36
N PHE A 224 8.60 -8.44 12.48
CA PHE A 224 7.64 -8.19 11.40
C PHE A 224 7.74 -9.25 10.29
N ILE A 225 8.95 -9.63 9.90
CA ILE A 225 9.18 -10.67 8.88
C ILE A 225 8.62 -12.02 9.38
N ALA A 226 8.85 -12.37 10.63
CA ALA A 226 8.27 -13.58 11.24
C ALA A 226 6.73 -13.52 11.28
N ASP A 227 6.14 -12.36 11.54
CA ASP A 227 4.69 -12.16 11.58
C ASP A 227 4.03 -12.32 10.20
N ILE A 228 4.73 -12.01 9.10
CA ILE A 228 4.25 -12.22 7.73
C ILE A 228 3.77 -13.67 7.52
N GLN A 229 4.50 -14.65 8.05
CA GLN A 229 4.17 -16.07 7.91
C GLN A 229 2.77 -16.41 8.44
N ASN A 230 2.32 -15.73 9.51
CA ASN A 230 1.01 -15.96 10.13
C ASN A 230 -0.17 -15.43 9.27
N HIS A 231 0.11 -14.61 8.26
CA HIS A 231 -0.90 -13.94 7.43
C HIS A 231 -0.89 -14.42 5.97
N LEU A 232 -0.05 -15.42 5.64
CA LEU A 232 0.02 -15.96 4.29
C LEU A 232 -1.26 -16.70 3.91
N PRO A 233 -1.77 -16.53 2.68
CA PRO A 233 -2.84 -17.36 2.15
C PRO A 233 -2.47 -18.85 2.16
N GLY A 234 -3.44 -19.70 2.46
CA GLY A 234 -3.19 -21.13 2.66
C GLY A 234 -2.63 -21.89 1.44
N CYS A 235 -2.78 -21.35 0.23
CA CYS A 235 -2.21 -21.94 -0.99
C CYS A 235 -0.73 -21.57 -1.23
N VAL A 236 -0.19 -20.55 -0.54
CA VAL A 236 1.18 -20.06 -0.72
C VAL A 236 2.19 -21.03 -0.08
N ARG A 237 3.25 -21.37 -0.82
CA ARG A 237 4.34 -22.24 -0.38
C ARG A 237 5.69 -21.52 -0.40
N GLU A 238 5.87 -20.58 -1.32
CA GLU A 238 7.12 -19.86 -1.51
C GLU A 238 6.88 -18.36 -1.45
N VAL A 239 7.77 -17.67 -0.77
CA VAL A 239 7.73 -16.21 -0.62
C VAL A 239 9.06 -15.61 -1.05
N LEU A 240 9.01 -14.61 -1.92
CA LEU A 240 10.13 -13.72 -2.17
C LEU A 240 9.89 -12.38 -1.46
N LEU A 241 10.65 -12.12 -0.40
CA LEU A 241 10.61 -10.88 0.35
C LEU A 241 11.52 -9.83 -0.29
N ARG A 242 11.01 -8.61 -0.52
CA ARG A 242 11.81 -7.48 -1.01
C ARG A 242 11.67 -6.28 -0.08
N ALA A 243 12.79 -5.70 0.30
CA ALA A 243 12.83 -4.61 1.26
C ALA A 243 13.92 -3.58 0.90
N ASP A 244 13.73 -2.35 1.39
CA ASP A 244 14.76 -1.33 1.29
C ASP A 244 15.91 -1.55 2.31
N GLY A 245 16.95 -0.71 2.23
CA GLY A 245 18.13 -0.85 3.08
C GLY A 245 17.88 -0.57 4.56
N GLU A 246 16.74 -0.01 4.95
CA GLU A 246 16.40 0.16 6.36
C GLU A 246 16.16 -1.18 7.07
N PHE A 247 15.78 -2.20 6.29
CA PHE A 247 15.51 -3.55 6.78
C PHE A 247 16.74 -4.46 6.81
N LEU A 248 17.90 -4.01 6.32
CA LEU A 248 19.10 -4.85 6.32
C LEU A 248 19.74 -4.90 7.69
N SER A 249 19.54 -5.99 8.37
CA SER A 249 20.20 -6.36 9.63
C SER A 249 20.35 -7.87 9.70
N TRP A 250 21.22 -8.34 10.60
CA TRP A 250 21.41 -9.79 10.79
C TRP A 250 20.12 -10.46 11.28
N GLU A 251 19.43 -9.82 12.23
CA GLU A 251 18.17 -10.32 12.77
C GLU A 251 17.09 -10.46 11.68
N SER A 252 17.01 -9.51 10.74
CA SER A 252 16.07 -9.58 9.61
C SER A 252 16.39 -10.72 8.67
N VAL A 253 17.68 -10.92 8.37
CA VAL A 253 18.13 -12.04 7.52
C VAL A 253 17.85 -13.37 8.19
N GLN A 254 18.16 -13.51 9.48
CA GLN A 254 17.84 -14.72 10.25
C GLN A 254 16.33 -15.01 10.26
N ALA A 255 15.50 -13.99 10.47
CA ALA A 255 14.04 -14.16 10.47
C ALA A 255 13.52 -14.62 9.10
N ALA A 256 14.05 -14.07 8.00
CA ALA A 256 13.68 -14.50 6.65
C ALA A 256 14.10 -15.94 6.37
N LEU A 257 15.31 -16.33 6.76
CA LEU A 257 15.81 -17.69 6.62
C LEU A 257 15.01 -18.69 7.47
N ALA A 258 14.69 -18.32 8.72
CA ALA A 258 13.89 -19.15 9.62
C ALA A 258 12.46 -19.36 9.12
N ALA A 259 11.89 -18.35 8.44
CA ALA A 259 10.58 -18.43 7.80
C ALA A 259 10.61 -19.19 6.46
N GLY A 260 11.79 -19.59 5.96
CA GLY A 260 11.94 -20.24 4.66
C GLY A 260 11.70 -19.28 3.48
N PHE A 261 11.91 -17.98 3.66
CA PHE A 261 11.70 -16.98 2.62
C PHE A 261 12.95 -16.78 1.77
N ASP A 262 12.76 -16.70 0.47
CA ASP A 262 13.70 -16.01 -0.40
C ASP A 262 13.65 -14.50 -0.10
N PHE A 263 14.80 -13.82 -0.17
CA PHE A 263 14.82 -12.38 0.07
C PHE A 263 15.78 -11.63 -0.84
N ILE A 264 15.47 -10.37 -1.11
CA ILE A 264 16.35 -9.38 -1.73
C ILE A 264 16.19 -8.07 -0.95
N ILE A 265 17.21 -7.68 -0.20
CA ILE A 265 17.20 -6.48 0.64
C ILE A 265 18.29 -5.53 0.13
N ALA A 266 17.95 -4.27 -0.12
CA ALA A 266 18.93 -3.28 -0.54
C ALA A 266 20.00 -3.11 0.55
N ASN A 267 21.26 -2.96 0.11
CA ASN A 267 22.36 -2.78 1.05
C ASN A 267 22.33 -1.40 1.71
N ARG A 268 22.57 -1.38 3.01
CA ARG A 268 22.79 -0.17 3.78
C ARG A 268 23.82 -0.45 4.88
N GLY A 269 24.97 0.16 4.77
CA GLY A 269 26.01 0.11 5.80
C GLY A 269 26.95 -1.11 5.76
N CYS A 270 26.71 -2.12 4.89
CA CYS A 270 27.68 -3.17 4.65
C CYS A 270 28.61 -2.79 3.50
N THR A 271 29.87 -3.21 3.58
CA THR A 271 30.92 -2.90 2.61
C THR A 271 31.48 -4.19 1.98
N PRO A 272 30.65 -4.95 1.21
CA PRO A 272 31.16 -6.17 0.56
C PRO A 272 32.23 -5.84 -0.48
N VAL A 273 33.26 -6.67 -0.51
CA VAL A 273 34.37 -6.55 -1.47
C VAL A 273 34.09 -7.46 -2.65
N PHE A 274 34.06 -6.88 -3.83
CA PHE A 274 33.85 -7.59 -5.10
C PHE A 274 35.18 -7.76 -5.84
N ASP A 275 35.44 -8.96 -6.33
CA ASP A 275 36.61 -9.21 -7.15
C ASP A 275 36.58 -8.34 -8.43
N PRO A 276 37.60 -7.51 -8.67
CA PRO A 276 37.65 -6.65 -9.85
C PRO A 276 37.56 -7.38 -11.19
N GLY A 277 38.05 -8.64 -11.27
CA GLY A 277 38.06 -9.45 -12.48
C GLY A 277 36.71 -10.12 -12.78
N SER A 278 35.77 -10.16 -11.82
CA SER A 278 34.51 -10.91 -11.93
C SER A 278 33.31 -10.07 -12.39
N TRP A 279 33.54 -8.81 -12.78
CA TRP A 279 32.47 -7.97 -13.32
C TRP A 279 32.11 -8.38 -14.75
N TYR A 280 30.83 -8.57 -15.03
CA TYR A 280 30.32 -9.01 -16.33
C TYR A 280 29.16 -8.13 -16.84
N ARG A 281 28.97 -8.11 -18.17
CA ARG A 281 27.95 -7.34 -18.89
C ARG A 281 27.00 -8.31 -19.59
N PRO A 282 25.79 -8.51 -19.07
CA PRO A 282 24.82 -9.40 -19.72
C PRO A 282 24.23 -8.80 -21.01
N TRP A 283 24.25 -7.45 -21.13
CA TRP A 283 23.68 -6.75 -22.29
C TRP A 283 24.73 -5.88 -22.99
N ARG A 284 24.99 -6.17 -24.25
CA ARG A 284 26.02 -5.45 -25.05
C ARG A 284 25.76 -3.95 -25.17
N ARG A 285 24.49 -3.48 -25.12
CA ARG A 285 24.11 -2.08 -25.35
C ARG A 285 24.02 -1.22 -24.08
N ARG A 286 24.23 -1.78 -22.90
CA ARG A 286 24.16 -1.05 -21.63
C ARG A 286 25.51 -1.04 -20.94
N ALA A 287 26.00 0.16 -20.58
CA ALA A 287 27.24 0.35 -19.82
C ALA A 287 27.02 -0.01 -18.32
N VAL A 288 26.41 -1.17 -18.05
CA VAL A 288 26.08 -1.64 -16.71
C VAL A 288 26.78 -2.96 -16.49
N GLU A 289 27.50 -3.08 -15.39
CA GLU A 289 28.22 -4.28 -15.00
C GLU A 289 27.67 -4.85 -13.71
N PHE A 290 27.72 -6.17 -13.57
CA PHE A 290 27.19 -6.93 -12.45
C PHE A 290 28.26 -7.84 -11.85
N ASN A 291 28.14 -8.06 -10.53
CA ASN A 291 29.03 -8.97 -9.80
C ASN A 291 28.27 -9.60 -8.63
N SER A 292 28.82 -10.63 -8.02
CA SER A 292 28.33 -11.18 -6.75
C SER A 292 29.50 -11.71 -5.92
N CYS A 293 29.38 -11.59 -4.61
CA CYS A 293 30.34 -12.14 -3.65
C CYS A 293 29.61 -12.72 -2.44
N PHE A 294 30.31 -13.54 -1.68
CA PHE A 294 29.90 -13.89 -0.32
C PHE A 294 30.70 -13.02 0.65
N TYR A 295 30.00 -12.35 1.54
CA TYR A 295 30.59 -11.44 2.51
C TYR A 295 29.92 -11.58 3.86
N ARG A 296 30.71 -11.56 4.92
CA ARG A 296 30.24 -11.57 6.31
C ARG A 296 30.44 -10.19 6.92
N PRO A 297 29.37 -9.38 7.07
CA PRO A 297 29.46 -8.12 7.79
C PRO A 297 29.87 -8.32 9.25
N GLY A 298 30.49 -7.30 9.87
CA GLY A 298 30.83 -7.36 11.27
C GLY A 298 29.57 -7.57 12.14
N GLY A 299 29.65 -8.51 13.10
CA GLY A 299 28.54 -8.87 13.96
C GLY A 299 27.53 -9.86 13.37
N TRP A 300 27.74 -10.36 12.15
CA TRP A 300 26.91 -11.42 11.55
C TRP A 300 27.55 -12.80 11.80
N ASP A 301 26.72 -13.82 12.09
CA ASP A 301 27.24 -15.17 12.36
C ASP A 301 27.74 -15.86 11.09
N HIS A 302 27.11 -15.60 9.93
CA HIS A 302 27.42 -16.24 8.66
C HIS A 302 27.60 -15.24 7.51
N ALA A 303 28.32 -15.66 6.49
CA ALA A 303 28.45 -14.92 5.24
C ALA A 303 27.12 -15.03 4.46
N CYS A 304 26.69 -13.90 3.90
CA CYS A 304 25.57 -13.83 2.97
C CYS A 304 26.05 -13.49 1.58
N ARG A 305 25.22 -13.81 0.59
CA ARG A 305 25.47 -13.42 -0.78
C ARG A 305 25.10 -11.96 -0.97
N PHE A 306 26.02 -11.18 -1.53
CA PHE A 306 25.78 -9.82 -2.01
C PHE A 306 25.89 -9.79 -3.53
N VAL A 307 24.91 -9.15 -4.16
CA VAL A 307 24.91 -8.89 -5.61
C VAL A 307 25.02 -7.40 -5.84
N ALA A 308 25.79 -7.02 -6.84
CA ALA A 308 26.03 -5.62 -7.15
C ALA A 308 25.81 -5.32 -8.63
N MET A 309 25.37 -4.11 -8.87
CA MET A 309 25.36 -3.45 -10.17
C MET A 309 26.20 -2.18 -10.07
N ARG A 310 27.05 -1.92 -11.08
CA ARG A 310 27.76 -0.65 -11.20
C ARG A 310 27.55 0.00 -12.55
N ILE A 311 27.53 1.32 -12.56
CA ILE A 311 27.42 2.16 -13.76
C ILE A 311 28.55 3.18 -13.69
N ALA A 312 29.31 3.35 -14.78
CA ALA A 312 30.31 4.40 -14.86
C ALA A 312 29.64 5.78 -14.69
N LYS A 313 30.23 6.61 -13.84
CA LYS A 313 29.82 8.02 -13.71
C LYS A 313 30.26 8.76 -14.98
N GLU A 314 29.35 9.57 -15.55
CA GLU A 314 29.74 10.56 -16.54
C GLU A 314 30.77 11.53 -15.90
N GLN A 315 31.91 11.74 -16.53
CA GLN A 315 32.92 12.68 -16.04
C GLN A 315 32.32 14.09 -16.11
N LYS A 316 31.86 14.61 -14.98
CA LYS A 316 31.55 16.04 -14.85
C LYS A 316 32.89 16.79 -14.78
N PRO A 317 32.97 17.95 -15.42
CA PRO A 317 34.15 18.82 -15.24
C PRO A 317 34.35 19.12 -13.75
N PRO A 318 35.59 19.25 -13.26
CA PRO A 318 35.87 19.42 -11.84
C PRO A 318 35.11 20.64 -11.28
N SER A 319 34.24 20.41 -10.31
CA SER A 319 33.56 21.50 -9.60
C SER A 319 34.55 22.17 -8.64
N THR A 320 34.58 23.48 -8.63
CA THR A 320 35.45 24.32 -7.76
C THR A 320 35.03 24.35 -6.29
N GLN A 321 34.09 23.52 -5.89
CA GLN A 321 33.64 23.45 -4.46
C GLN A 321 34.33 22.28 -3.74
N PRO A 322 34.81 22.49 -2.48
CA PRO A 322 35.44 21.43 -1.71
C PRO A 322 34.40 20.32 -1.43
N HIS A 323 34.68 19.13 -1.94
CA HIS A 323 33.86 17.95 -1.69
C HIS A 323 34.08 17.47 -0.25
N GLN A 324 32.99 17.25 0.47
CA GLN A 324 33.00 16.53 1.73
C GLN A 324 33.45 15.10 1.41
N CYS A 325 34.61 14.69 1.92
CA CYS A 325 35.18 13.36 1.70
C CYS A 325 34.19 12.28 2.20
N VAL A 326 33.58 11.56 1.28
CA VAL A 326 32.85 10.34 1.56
C VAL A 326 33.84 9.18 1.49
N LEU A 327 34.00 8.45 2.59
CA LEU A 327 35.10 7.49 2.83
C LEU A 327 35.19 6.32 1.83
N PHE A 328 34.22 6.16 0.90
CA PHE A 328 34.10 5.07 -0.06
C PHE A 328 33.52 5.50 -1.41
N GLU A 329 33.81 6.69 -1.90
CA GLU A 329 33.50 7.01 -3.29
C GLU A 329 34.59 6.44 -4.19
N ASP A 330 34.31 5.35 -4.88
CA ASP A 330 34.98 5.06 -6.15
C ASP A 330 34.55 6.17 -7.11
N ASP A 331 35.46 7.09 -7.42
CA ASP A 331 35.22 8.25 -8.29
C ASP A 331 34.72 7.86 -9.69
N LYS A 332 34.87 6.60 -10.07
CA LYS A 332 34.56 6.07 -11.41
C LYS A 332 33.17 5.49 -11.55
N TYR A 333 32.59 4.91 -10.49
CA TYR A 333 31.35 4.14 -10.58
C TYR A 333 30.32 4.53 -9.52
N THR A 334 29.05 4.39 -9.88
CA THR A 334 27.91 4.36 -8.93
C THR A 334 27.49 2.92 -8.72
N TYR A 335 27.32 2.50 -7.47
CA TYR A 335 26.97 1.14 -7.10
C TYR A 335 25.56 1.04 -6.55
N ARG A 336 24.87 -0.07 -6.88
CA ARG A 336 23.70 -0.57 -6.18
C ARG A 336 23.99 -1.98 -5.72
N ILE A 337 23.83 -2.25 -4.44
CA ILE A 337 24.22 -3.52 -3.82
C ILE A 337 23.01 -4.06 -3.06
N PHE A 338 22.82 -5.37 -3.07
CA PHE A 338 21.74 -6.07 -2.41
C PHE A 338 22.25 -7.32 -1.71
N CYS A 339 21.71 -7.61 -0.51
CA CYS A 339 21.88 -8.87 0.19
C CYS A 339 20.75 -9.83 -0.18
N THR A 340 21.07 -11.10 -0.45
CA THR A 340 20.10 -12.08 -0.94
C THR A 340 20.52 -13.51 -0.65
N ASN A 341 19.56 -14.43 -0.55
CA ASN A 341 19.76 -15.89 -0.60
C ASN A 341 19.32 -16.48 -1.95
N VAL A 342 18.74 -15.67 -2.85
CA VAL A 342 18.25 -16.13 -4.15
C VAL A 342 19.42 -16.61 -5.01
N ALA A 343 19.27 -17.80 -5.61
CA ALA A 343 20.23 -18.35 -6.57
C ALA A 343 20.14 -17.66 -7.94
N GLY A 344 21.15 -17.85 -8.78
CA GLY A 344 21.17 -17.35 -10.16
C GLY A 344 22.06 -16.14 -10.38
N ALA A 345 22.02 -15.56 -11.59
CA ALA A 345 22.87 -14.47 -11.99
C ALA A 345 22.45 -13.13 -11.33
N ALA A 346 23.46 -12.31 -10.94
CA ALA A 346 23.21 -11.05 -10.20
C ALA A 346 22.26 -10.10 -10.95
N HIS A 347 22.34 -10.02 -12.28
CA HIS A 347 21.48 -9.14 -13.07
C HIS A 347 20.01 -9.55 -13.02
N HIS A 348 19.68 -10.85 -12.97
CA HIS A 348 18.29 -11.31 -12.82
C HIS A 348 17.72 -10.94 -11.44
N ILE A 349 18.53 -11.08 -10.39
CA ILE A 349 18.14 -10.74 -9.02
C ILE A 349 17.85 -9.24 -8.90
N ILE A 350 18.70 -8.39 -9.49
CA ILE A 350 18.54 -6.94 -9.45
C ILE A 350 17.33 -6.49 -10.28
N VAL A 351 17.11 -7.08 -11.46
CA VAL A 351 15.88 -6.83 -12.26
C VAL A 351 14.63 -7.26 -11.49
N GLU A 352 14.69 -8.38 -10.77
CA GLU A 352 13.56 -8.81 -9.92
C GLU A 352 13.31 -7.83 -8.76
N TYR A 353 14.37 -7.29 -8.14
CA TYR A 353 14.22 -6.24 -7.13
C TYR A 353 13.60 -4.96 -7.71
N ASP A 354 13.98 -4.55 -8.91
CA ASP A 354 13.52 -3.29 -9.53
C ASP A 354 12.00 -3.25 -9.75
N LYS A 355 11.34 -4.39 -9.86
CA LYS A 355 9.87 -4.48 -9.89
C LYS A 355 9.24 -3.99 -8.59
N ARG A 356 9.99 -3.91 -7.48
CA ARG A 356 9.53 -3.35 -6.20
C ARG A 356 9.15 -1.86 -6.29
N ALA A 357 9.59 -1.13 -7.32
CA ALA A 357 9.28 0.30 -7.48
C ALA A 357 7.76 0.62 -7.39
N ASP A 358 6.89 -0.35 -7.68
CA ASP A 358 5.44 -0.17 -7.54
C ASP A 358 4.95 -0.06 -6.08
N VAL A 359 5.73 -0.47 -5.08
CA VAL A 359 5.34 -0.36 -3.66
C VAL A 359 5.09 1.08 -3.22
N GLU A 360 5.85 2.03 -3.76
CA GLU A 360 5.64 3.45 -3.47
C GLU A 360 4.26 3.93 -3.95
N ASN A 361 3.79 3.40 -5.10
CA ASN A 361 2.44 3.65 -5.60
C ASN A 361 1.39 3.04 -4.67
N LEU A 362 1.60 1.81 -4.16
CA LEU A 362 0.68 1.17 -3.22
C LEU A 362 0.56 1.96 -1.91
N VAL A 363 1.68 2.42 -1.37
CA VAL A 363 1.69 3.31 -0.20
C VAL A 363 0.98 4.63 -0.50
N GLY A 364 1.22 5.22 -1.68
CA GLY A 364 0.53 6.43 -2.14
C GLY A 364 -0.98 6.24 -2.27
N GLU A 365 -1.44 5.10 -2.78
CA GLU A 365 -2.85 4.74 -2.84
C GLU A 365 -3.46 4.59 -1.44
N ALA A 366 -2.80 3.87 -0.53
CA ALA A 366 -3.25 3.71 0.84
C ALA A 366 -3.35 5.05 1.59
N LYS A 367 -2.45 6.00 1.31
CA LYS A 367 -2.53 7.38 1.85
C LYS A 367 -3.79 8.10 1.39
N ARG A 368 -4.15 7.98 0.12
CA ARG A 368 -5.39 8.55 -0.41
C ARG A 368 -6.64 7.94 0.22
N GLU A 369 -6.61 6.66 0.54
CA GLU A 369 -7.70 5.95 1.24
C GLU A 369 -7.80 6.28 2.73
N GLY A 370 -6.91 7.08 3.28
CA GLY A 370 -6.97 7.54 4.68
C GLY A 370 -5.81 7.10 5.56
N LEU A 371 -4.78 6.43 5.02
CA LEU A 371 -3.60 6.04 5.79
C LEU A 371 -2.92 7.26 6.45
N ASP A 372 -3.01 8.45 5.91
CA ASP A 372 -2.43 9.68 6.48
C ASP A 372 -3.23 10.27 7.65
N MET A 373 -4.33 9.62 8.06
CA MET A 373 -5.15 10.11 9.15
C MET A 373 -4.72 9.58 10.48
N ILE A 374 -4.65 10.48 11.46
CA ILE A 374 -4.41 10.18 12.87
C ILE A 374 -5.55 10.80 13.67
N PRO A 375 -6.69 10.08 13.80
CA PRO A 375 -7.90 10.63 14.35
C PRO A 375 -7.84 10.86 15.87
N SER A 376 -6.94 10.21 16.61
CA SER A 376 -6.93 10.24 18.08
C SER A 376 -5.57 10.70 18.62
N VAL A 377 -5.57 11.20 19.85
CA VAL A 377 -4.34 11.40 20.63
C VAL A 377 -3.79 10.09 21.19
N LYS A 378 -4.62 9.06 21.38
CA LYS A 378 -4.24 7.75 21.93
C LYS A 378 -3.66 6.85 20.83
N PHE A 379 -2.48 6.30 21.07
CA PHE A 379 -1.82 5.42 20.11
C PHE A 379 -2.64 4.18 19.74
N LYS A 380 -3.24 3.52 20.74
CA LYS A 380 -4.05 2.31 20.53
C LYS A 380 -5.23 2.51 19.58
N ASN A 381 -5.87 3.67 19.66
CA ASN A 381 -7.01 4.02 18.81
C ASN A 381 -6.56 4.27 17.35
N ASN A 382 -5.42 4.96 17.21
CA ASN A 382 -4.81 5.18 15.89
C ASN A 382 -4.34 3.87 15.27
N TYR A 383 -3.87 2.92 16.08
CA TYR A 383 -3.49 1.59 15.62
C TYR A 383 -4.71 0.80 15.10
N ALA A 384 -5.83 0.82 15.83
CA ALA A 384 -7.07 0.19 15.37
C ALA A 384 -7.61 0.88 14.10
N PHE A 385 -7.59 2.21 14.04
CA PHE A 385 -8.03 2.96 12.86
C PHE A 385 -7.13 2.67 11.64
N PHE A 386 -5.82 2.56 11.84
CA PHE A 386 -4.88 2.14 10.81
C PHE A 386 -5.30 0.81 10.16
N GLN A 387 -5.63 -0.21 10.95
CA GLN A 387 -6.07 -1.49 10.41
C GLN A 387 -7.43 -1.39 9.69
N ILE A 388 -8.34 -0.55 10.17
CA ILE A 388 -9.63 -0.30 9.48
C ILE A 388 -9.39 0.36 8.11
N VAL A 389 -8.48 1.30 8.01
CA VAL A 389 -8.11 1.93 6.72
C VAL A 389 -7.49 0.91 5.77
N MET A 390 -6.60 0.06 6.26
CA MET A 390 -5.98 -0.97 5.43
C MET A 390 -6.99 -2.05 5.00
N LEU A 391 -7.98 -2.36 5.83
CA LEU A 391 -9.13 -3.19 5.42
C LEU A 391 -9.95 -2.51 4.31
N ALA A 392 -10.24 -1.20 4.42
CA ALA A 392 -10.94 -0.45 3.37
C ALA A 392 -10.13 -0.45 2.05
N TYR A 393 -8.82 -0.26 2.13
CA TYR A 393 -7.91 -0.38 0.99
C TYR A 393 -8.03 -1.76 0.30
N ASN A 394 -8.01 -2.84 1.08
CA ASN A 394 -8.15 -4.20 0.55
C ASN A 394 -9.53 -4.43 -0.08
N ILE A 395 -10.61 -3.93 0.54
CA ILE A 395 -11.97 -4.04 -0.02
C ILE A 395 -12.03 -3.43 -1.43
N TRP A 396 -11.40 -2.27 -1.67
CA TRP A 396 -11.27 -1.68 -3.00
C TRP A 396 -10.55 -2.59 -3.99
N ARG A 397 -9.46 -3.23 -3.56
CA ARG A 397 -8.71 -4.18 -4.39
C ARG A 397 -9.55 -5.40 -4.73
N TYR A 398 -10.23 -5.96 -3.77
CA TYR A 398 -11.08 -7.15 -3.93
C TYR A 398 -12.26 -6.90 -4.86
N MET A 399 -12.90 -5.74 -4.76
CA MET A 399 -13.96 -5.34 -5.70
C MET A 399 -13.44 -5.26 -7.14
N LYS A 400 -12.25 -4.69 -7.36
CA LYS A 400 -11.62 -4.63 -8.68
C LYS A 400 -11.29 -6.02 -9.22
N MET A 401 -10.75 -6.91 -8.39
CA MET A 401 -10.41 -8.29 -8.78
C MET A 401 -11.67 -9.08 -9.21
N LEU A 402 -12.76 -8.99 -8.45
CA LEU A 402 -14.02 -9.64 -8.78
C LEU A 402 -14.67 -9.06 -10.04
N ALA A 403 -14.60 -7.73 -10.23
CA ALA A 403 -15.10 -7.09 -11.44
C ALA A 403 -14.33 -7.52 -12.69
N GLN A 404 -13.00 -7.61 -12.63
CA GLN A 404 -12.15 -8.07 -13.74
C GLN A 404 -12.46 -9.53 -14.12
N LYS A 405 -12.67 -10.41 -13.12
CA LYS A 405 -13.10 -11.79 -13.39
C LYS A 405 -14.43 -11.86 -14.13
N SER A 406 -15.41 -11.05 -13.71
CA SER A 406 -16.73 -11.00 -14.33
C SER A 406 -16.65 -10.56 -15.80
N VAL A 407 -15.86 -9.55 -16.12
CA VAL A 407 -15.64 -9.05 -17.48
C VAL A 407 -14.98 -10.13 -18.35
N SER A 408 -13.93 -10.76 -17.85
CA SER A 408 -13.23 -11.85 -18.58
C SER A 408 -14.13 -13.05 -18.85
N ALA A 409 -15.02 -13.40 -17.92
CA ALA A 409 -16.00 -14.47 -18.11
C ALA A 409 -17.07 -14.09 -19.14
N ALA A 410 -17.53 -12.84 -19.16
CA ALA A 410 -18.49 -12.34 -20.14
C ALA A 410 -17.90 -12.31 -21.56
N GLN A 411 -16.66 -11.86 -21.70
CA GLN A 411 -15.94 -11.84 -23.00
C GLN A 411 -15.74 -13.25 -23.56
N LYS A 412 -15.42 -14.24 -22.73
CA LYS A 412 -15.30 -15.65 -23.19
C LYS A 412 -16.64 -16.21 -23.68
N ARG A 413 -17.76 -15.85 -23.04
CA ARG A 413 -19.12 -16.30 -23.47
C ARG A 413 -19.59 -15.62 -24.76
N SER A 414 -19.13 -14.42 -25.06
CA SER A 414 -19.47 -13.72 -26.31
C SER A 414 -18.59 -14.14 -27.49
N ALA A 415 -17.49 -14.86 -27.23
CA ALA A 415 -16.58 -15.37 -28.25
C ALA A 415 -16.80 -16.86 -28.58
N SER A 416 -17.60 -17.57 -27.78
CA SER A 416 -18.11 -18.92 -28.03
C SER A 416 -19.50 -18.87 -28.63
#